data_71a9161961d238185f2142c40e6723ee
#
_entry.id   71a9161961d238185f2142c40e6723ee
#
_cell.length_a   1.000
_cell.length_b   1.000
_cell.length_c   1.000
_cell.angle_alpha   90.00
_cell.angle_beta   90.00
_cell.angle_gamma   90.00
#
_symmetry.space_group_name_H-M   'P 1'
#
loop_
_entity.id
_entity.type
_entity.pdbx_description
1 polymer ?
#
loop_
_entity_poly.entity_id
_entity_poly.type
_entity_poly.pdbx_seq_one_letter_code
_entity_poly.pdbx_strand_id
1 'polypeptide(L)'
;IVAERSSFTPQPQACMTVMDQRTGYVKAIVGGRGEKTASLTFNRATDNYSQPGSTFKILSAYGPALDLGKITLATVIKDEPFNYSDGTPLQNSDLTYHGDVTVRQAIINSINIPAVKVLTELTPKVGFDYLKKLGFSKLSEEYDVIQPLALGGITYGVSDLELTAAYAAIADGGQYRKPVFYTKVTDSKGNVLIDNTENKATQVFKASTASLLTNAMEDVLEKGTGVAARLDNMHAAGKTGTTNEAKDLVFAGFTPYY
;
A
#
# COMPACT_ATOMS: atom_id res chain seq x y z
N ILE A 1 -12.33 -9.66 -11.70
CA ILE A 1 -10.98 -10.21 -12.01
C ILE A 1 -10.84 -11.63 -11.47
N VAL A 2 -11.10 -11.88 -10.18
CA VAL A 2 -11.01 -13.24 -9.60
C VAL A 2 -12.08 -14.17 -10.20
N ALA A 3 -13.29 -13.66 -10.42
CA ALA A 3 -14.38 -14.42 -11.06
C ALA A 3 -14.06 -14.78 -12.51
N GLU A 4 -13.50 -13.84 -13.29
CA GLU A 4 -13.10 -14.04 -14.67
C GLU A 4 -12.00 -15.10 -14.84
N ARG A 5 -11.13 -15.23 -13.84
CA ARG A 5 -10.04 -16.22 -13.81
C ARG A 5 -10.43 -17.54 -13.13
N SER A 6 -11.70 -17.76 -12.84
CA SER A 6 -12.18 -18.97 -12.16
C SER A 6 -11.97 -20.25 -12.95
N SER A 7 -11.82 -20.15 -14.28
CA SER A 7 -11.52 -21.29 -15.16
C SER A 7 -10.04 -21.69 -15.20
N PHE A 8 -9.14 -20.89 -14.63
CA PHE A 8 -7.71 -21.19 -14.65
C PHE A 8 -7.38 -22.34 -13.70
N THR A 9 -6.36 -23.11 -14.05
CA THR A 9 -5.84 -24.20 -13.23
C THR A 9 -4.32 -24.01 -13.03
N PRO A 10 -3.81 -23.81 -11.80
CA PRO A 10 -4.56 -23.71 -10.54
C PRO A 10 -5.44 -22.45 -10.49
N GLN A 11 -6.55 -22.51 -9.76
CA GLN A 11 -7.41 -21.35 -9.59
C GLN A 11 -6.73 -20.25 -8.78
N PRO A 12 -6.87 -18.96 -9.17
CA PRO A 12 -6.31 -17.84 -8.42
C PRO A 12 -6.93 -17.76 -7.04
N GLN A 13 -6.12 -17.43 -6.05
CA GLN A 13 -6.54 -17.18 -4.69
C GLN A 13 -6.81 -15.67 -4.48
N ALA A 14 -7.52 -15.34 -3.42
CA ALA A 14 -7.76 -13.98 -3.00
C ALA A 14 -7.79 -13.88 -1.48
N CYS A 15 -7.32 -12.78 -0.95
CA CYS A 15 -7.48 -12.41 0.45
C CYS A 15 -7.93 -10.94 0.54
N MET A 16 -8.49 -10.55 1.68
CA MET A 16 -8.92 -9.19 1.92
C MET A 16 -8.95 -8.90 3.42
N THR A 17 -8.54 -7.71 3.80
CA THR A 17 -8.69 -7.17 5.15
C THR A 17 -9.51 -5.89 5.08
N VAL A 18 -10.44 -5.73 6.01
CA VAL A 18 -11.18 -4.47 6.25
C VAL A 18 -10.88 -4.00 7.65
N MET A 19 -10.40 -2.78 7.79
CA MET A 19 -9.98 -2.19 9.04
C MET A 19 -10.65 -0.83 9.26
N ASP A 20 -11.09 -0.58 10.48
CA ASP A 20 -11.52 0.76 10.90
C ASP A 20 -10.27 1.62 11.13
N GLN A 21 -10.05 2.61 10.27
CA GLN A 21 -8.86 3.46 10.28
C GLN A 21 -8.72 4.28 11.58
N ARG A 22 -9.82 4.61 12.25
CA ARG A 22 -9.81 5.45 13.45
C ARG A 22 -9.43 4.68 14.71
N THR A 23 -9.66 3.37 14.71
CA THR A 23 -9.42 2.51 15.88
C THR A 23 -8.32 1.48 15.66
N GLY A 24 -8.02 1.14 14.41
CA GLY A 24 -7.14 0.03 14.06
C GLY A 24 -7.81 -1.34 14.21
N TYR A 25 -9.11 -1.40 14.47
CA TYR A 25 -9.82 -2.65 14.65
C TYR A 25 -10.09 -3.33 13.31
N VAL A 26 -9.66 -4.56 13.16
CA VAL A 26 -9.97 -5.39 12.00
C VAL A 26 -11.43 -5.80 12.07
N LYS A 27 -12.23 -5.32 11.12
CA LYS A 27 -13.67 -5.57 11.05
C LYS A 27 -14.02 -6.82 10.28
N ALA A 28 -13.23 -7.13 9.24
CA ALA A 28 -13.37 -8.35 8.47
C ALA A 28 -12.01 -8.78 7.92
N ILE A 29 -11.82 -10.08 7.79
CA ILE A 29 -10.65 -10.68 7.17
C ILE A 29 -11.05 -11.95 6.43
N VAL A 30 -10.57 -12.08 5.19
CA VAL A 30 -10.76 -13.27 4.36
C VAL A 30 -9.37 -13.76 3.95
N GLY A 31 -8.98 -14.94 4.38
CA GLY A 31 -7.65 -15.49 4.17
C GLY A 31 -7.50 -16.35 2.93
N GLY A 32 -8.57 -16.55 2.17
CA GLY A 32 -8.52 -17.38 0.96
C GLY A 32 -9.88 -17.52 0.30
N ARG A 33 -9.90 -18.04 -0.91
CA ARG A 33 -11.10 -18.33 -1.70
C ARG A 33 -11.49 -19.79 -1.52
N GLY A 34 -12.80 -20.08 -1.59
CA GLY A 34 -13.37 -21.41 -1.50
C GLY A 34 -13.82 -21.78 -0.08
N GLU A 35 -14.34 -22.98 0.07
CA GLU A 35 -14.82 -23.49 1.36
C GLU A 35 -13.66 -23.80 2.29
N LYS A 36 -13.79 -23.42 3.56
CA LYS A 36 -12.84 -23.75 4.61
C LYS A 36 -13.19 -25.12 5.23
N THR A 37 -12.42 -26.14 4.89
CA THR A 37 -12.67 -27.52 5.30
C THR A 37 -11.92 -27.94 6.57
N ALA A 38 -10.98 -27.13 7.07
CA ALA A 38 -10.19 -27.44 8.27
C ALA A 38 -9.93 -26.18 9.12
N SER A 39 -9.63 -26.39 10.41
CA SER A 39 -9.18 -25.35 11.33
C SER A 39 -7.69 -25.02 11.09
N LEU A 40 -7.25 -23.82 11.50
CA LEU A 40 -5.86 -23.36 11.42
C LEU A 40 -5.24 -23.47 10.01
N THR A 41 -6.07 -23.29 8.97
CA THR A 41 -5.57 -23.23 7.58
C THR A 41 -4.84 -21.93 7.32
N PHE A 42 -3.94 -21.95 6.32
CA PHE A 42 -3.15 -20.79 5.89
C PHE A 42 -4.05 -19.59 5.58
N ASN A 43 -3.83 -18.49 6.28
CA ASN A 43 -4.53 -17.23 6.08
C ASN A 43 -3.66 -16.29 5.25
N ARG A 44 -3.98 -16.11 3.97
CA ARG A 44 -3.17 -15.29 3.06
C ARG A 44 -3.12 -13.82 3.43
N ALA A 45 -4.09 -13.33 4.20
CA ALA A 45 -4.08 -11.94 4.62
C ALA A 45 -3.04 -11.65 5.73
N THR A 46 -2.66 -12.67 6.51
CA THR A 46 -1.70 -12.54 7.62
C THR A 46 -0.40 -13.30 7.43
N ASP A 47 -0.48 -14.47 6.78
CA ASP A 47 0.63 -15.45 6.75
C ASP A 47 1.39 -15.42 5.43
N ASN A 48 0.78 -14.86 4.37
CA ASN A 48 1.42 -14.67 3.08
C ASN A 48 2.07 -13.29 3.00
N TYR A 49 3.34 -13.29 2.60
CA TYR A 49 4.09 -12.07 2.32
C TYR A 49 4.41 -12.05 0.83
N SER A 50 3.90 -11.06 0.14
CA SER A 50 4.11 -10.88 -1.29
C SER A 50 4.54 -9.44 -1.61
N GLN A 51 5.06 -9.24 -2.82
CA GLN A 51 5.48 -7.91 -3.22
C GLN A 51 4.26 -6.99 -3.41
N PRO A 52 4.26 -5.80 -2.81
CA PRO A 52 3.13 -4.88 -2.86
C PRO A 52 3.00 -4.15 -4.20
N GLY A 53 4.01 -4.25 -5.06
CA GLY A 53 4.04 -3.58 -6.35
C GLY A 53 3.86 -2.06 -6.23
N SER A 54 3.17 -1.47 -7.18
CA SER A 54 2.98 -0.02 -7.29
C SER A 54 2.20 0.65 -6.14
N THR A 55 1.64 -0.11 -5.20
CA THR A 55 1.05 0.49 -3.99
C THR A 55 2.13 1.16 -3.13
N PHE A 56 3.37 0.69 -3.19
CA PHE A 56 4.50 1.27 -2.46
C PHE A 56 4.94 2.64 -2.97
N LYS A 57 4.64 3.03 -4.21
CA LYS A 57 4.92 4.38 -4.74
C LYS A 57 4.35 5.48 -3.83
N ILE A 58 3.17 5.23 -3.24
CA ILE A 58 2.52 6.14 -2.31
C ILE A 58 3.28 6.18 -0.97
N LEU A 59 3.64 5.03 -0.44
CA LEU A 59 4.14 4.88 0.93
C LEU A 59 5.64 5.17 1.06
N SER A 60 6.44 4.82 0.04
CA SER A 60 7.91 4.92 0.09
C SER A 60 8.49 6.10 -0.67
N ALA A 61 7.78 6.62 -1.69
CA ALA A 61 8.29 7.69 -2.54
C ALA A 61 7.48 8.99 -2.40
N TYR A 62 6.25 9.02 -2.92
CA TYR A 62 5.47 10.26 -2.99
C TYR A 62 5.04 10.79 -1.62
N GLY A 63 4.59 9.90 -0.71
CA GLY A 63 4.18 10.28 0.63
C GLY A 63 5.31 10.95 1.41
N PRO A 64 6.46 10.31 1.59
CA PRO A 64 7.62 10.92 2.23
C PRO A 64 8.08 12.22 1.58
N ALA A 65 8.13 12.28 0.24
CA ALA A 65 8.59 13.48 -0.47
C ALA A 65 7.63 14.68 -0.32
N LEU A 66 6.31 14.44 -0.34
CA LEU A 66 5.28 15.45 -0.03
C LEU A 66 5.38 15.88 1.44
N ASP A 67 5.54 14.93 2.36
CA ASP A 67 5.60 15.19 3.80
C ASP A 67 6.78 16.06 4.21
N LEU A 68 7.92 15.84 3.57
CA LEU A 68 9.13 16.64 3.76
C LEU A 68 9.16 17.94 2.94
N GLY A 69 8.12 18.21 2.15
CA GLY A 69 8.01 19.41 1.31
C GLY A 69 9.02 19.46 0.17
N LYS A 70 9.53 18.30 -0.28
CA LYS A 70 10.46 18.20 -1.40
C LYS A 70 9.78 18.34 -2.75
N ILE A 71 8.52 17.90 -2.82
CA ILE A 71 7.67 18.00 -4.01
C ILE A 71 6.27 18.49 -3.64
N THR A 72 5.51 18.84 -4.66
CA THR A 72 4.05 19.06 -4.60
C THR A 72 3.38 18.17 -5.63
N LEU A 73 2.05 18.04 -5.60
CA LEU A 73 1.32 17.31 -6.64
C LEU A 73 1.45 17.95 -8.04
N ALA A 74 1.82 19.24 -8.12
CA ALA A 74 2.06 19.96 -9.35
C ALA A 74 3.53 19.93 -9.82
N THR A 75 4.44 19.40 -9.01
CA THR A 75 5.85 19.24 -9.41
C THR A 75 5.94 18.40 -10.66
N VAL A 76 6.64 18.90 -11.68
CA VAL A 76 6.85 18.22 -12.95
C VAL A 76 8.11 17.37 -12.86
N ILE A 77 7.99 16.11 -13.29
CA ILE A 77 9.10 15.16 -13.36
C ILE A 77 9.15 14.62 -14.78
N LYS A 78 10.33 14.59 -15.36
CA LYS A 78 10.51 14.09 -16.72
C LYS A 78 10.53 12.56 -16.73
N ASP A 79 9.56 11.97 -17.39
CA ASP A 79 9.48 10.55 -17.66
C ASP A 79 10.19 10.24 -18.99
N GLU A 80 11.43 9.81 -18.90
CA GLU A 80 12.37 9.56 -19.99
C GLU A 80 13.21 8.32 -19.67
N PRO A 81 13.99 7.77 -20.62
CA PRO A 81 14.91 6.67 -20.36
C PRO A 81 15.72 6.91 -19.09
N PHE A 82 15.66 5.97 -18.17
CA PHE A 82 16.31 6.06 -16.86
C PHE A 82 16.83 4.68 -16.44
N ASN A 83 18.01 4.67 -15.85
CA ASN A 83 18.59 3.44 -15.30
C ASN A 83 18.70 3.55 -13.77
N TYR A 84 18.58 2.43 -13.11
CA TYR A 84 19.00 2.31 -11.72
C TYR A 84 20.50 2.60 -11.56
N SER A 85 20.95 2.80 -10.35
CA SER A 85 22.37 3.09 -10.05
C SER A 85 23.33 1.95 -10.43
N ASP A 86 22.84 0.72 -10.57
CA ASP A 86 23.58 -0.44 -11.04
C ASP A 86 23.65 -0.54 -12.59
N GLY A 87 23.04 0.41 -13.29
CA GLY A 87 22.97 0.44 -14.76
C GLY A 87 21.79 -0.32 -15.36
N THR A 88 20.99 -1.02 -14.57
CA THR A 88 19.81 -1.76 -15.05
C THR A 88 18.77 -0.78 -15.59
N PRO A 89 18.24 -0.96 -16.82
CA PRO A 89 17.21 -0.11 -17.38
C PRO A 89 15.89 -0.22 -16.61
N LEU A 90 15.29 0.92 -16.29
CA LEU A 90 13.95 1.01 -15.73
C LEU A 90 12.93 1.29 -16.83
N GLN A 91 11.83 0.54 -16.83
CA GLN A 91 10.73 0.70 -17.80
C GLN A 91 9.42 1.00 -17.09
N ASN A 92 8.56 1.77 -17.77
CA ASN A 92 7.16 1.88 -17.41
C ASN A 92 6.40 0.59 -17.80
N SER A 93 5.27 0.33 -17.15
CA SER A 93 4.48 -0.89 -17.39
C SER A 93 3.88 -0.96 -18.80
N ASP A 94 3.67 0.19 -19.44
CA ASP A 94 3.18 0.32 -20.81
C ASP A 94 4.31 0.41 -21.86
N LEU A 95 5.57 0.30 -21.41
CA LEU A 95 6.78 0.36 -22.24
C LEU A 95 6.95 1.67 -23.01
N THR A 96 6.30 2.76 -22.55
CA THR A 96 6.38 4.09 -23.16
C THR A 96 6.94 5.13 -22.20
N TYR A 97 7.39 6.25 -22.74
CA TYR A 97 7.83 7.42 -21.98
C TYR A 97 6.86 8.58 -22.24
N HIS A 98 6.43 9.23 -21.17
CA HIS A 98 5.37 10.24 -21.22
C HIS A 98 5.90 11.69 -21.23
N GLY A 99 7.23 11.90 -21.20
CA GLY A 99 7.82 13.22 -21.13
C GLY A 99 7.56 13.92 -19.79
N ASP A 100 7.20 15.18 -19.84
CA ASP A 100 6.93 15.98 -18.63
C ASP A 100 5.57 15.62 -18.04
N VAL A 101 5.59 15.02 -16.86
CA VAL A 101 4.39 14.61 -16.11
C VAL A 101 4.40 15.23 -14.72
N THR A 102 3.24 15.65 -14.23
CA THR A 102 3.12 16.08 -12.83
C THR A 102 3.13 14.86 -11.89
N VAL A 103 3.51 15.06 -10.65
CA VAL A 103 3.42 14.03 -9.59
C VAL A 103 2.01 13.44 -9.53
N ARG A 104 0.96 14.29 -9.65
CA ARG A 104 -0.44 13.84 -9.71
C ARG A 104 -0.67 12.88 -10.89
N GLN A 105 -0.26 13.23 -12.09
CA GLN A 105 -0.39 12.37 -13.28
C GLN A 105 0.37 11.04 -13.11
N ALA A 106 1.58 11.11 -12.52
CA ALA A 106 2.38 9.92 -12.24
C ALA A 106 1.70 8.97 -11.22
N ILE A 107 0.99 9.50 -10.22
CA ILE A 107 0.19 8.73 -9.27
C ILE A 107 -1.02 8.10 -9.97
N ILE A 108 -1.80 8.90 -10.72
CA ILE A 108 -3.03 8.47 -11.42
C ILE A 108 -2.74 7.31 -12.38
N ASN A 109 -1.71 7.46 -13.20
CA ASN A 109 -1.35 6.48 -14.24
C ASN A 109 -0.32 5.45 -13.76
N SER A 110 0.07 5.52 -12.49
CA SER A 110 1.03 4.58 -11.90
C SER A 110 2.37 4.48 -12.65
N ILE A 111 2.90 5.61 -13.14
CA ILE A 111 4.15 5.66 -13.92
C ILE A 111 5.32 5.28 -13.01
N ASN A 112 6.26 4.46 -13.50
CA ASN A 112 7.35 3.90 -12.68
C ASN A 112 8.50 4.89 -12.50
N ILE A 113 8.99 5.46 -13.60
CA ILE A 113 10.22 6.27 -13.63
C ILE A 113 10.12 7.49 -12.71
N PRO A 114 9.04 8.28 -12.71
CA PRO A 114 8.90 9.41 -11.78
C PRO A 114 8.96 8.97 -10.31
N ALA A 115 8.36 7.82 -9.95
CA ALA A 115 8.38 7.35 -8.56
C ALA A 115 9.80 6.98 -8.11
N VAL A 116 10.57 6.31 -8.97
CA VAL A 116 11.96 5.96 -8.68
C VAL A 116 12.85 7.21 -8.64
N LYS A 117 12.67 8.18 -9.54
CA LYS A 117 13.38 9.46 -9.50
C LYS A 117 13.14 10.20 -8.18
N VAL A 118 11.87 10.29 -7.74
CA VAL A 118 11.51 10.91 -6.44
C VAL A 118 12.20 10.21 -5.28
N LEU A 119 12.15 8.88 -5.22
CA LEU A 119 12.81 8.14 -4.15
C LEU A 119 14.33 8.28 -4.21
N THR A 120 14.92 8.34 -5.40
CA THR A 120 16.36 8.54 -5.58
C THR A 120 16.82 9.88 -5.03
N GLU A 121 16.10 10.97 -5.33
CA GLU A 121 16.38 12.31 -4.79
C GLU A 121 16.16 12.40 -3.28
N LEU A 122 15.13 11.71 -2.79
CA LEU A 122 14.81 11.65 -1.37
C LEU A 122 15.81 10.81 -0.59
N THR A 123 16.47 9.88 -1.22
CA THR A 123 17.23 8.70 -0.78
C THR A 123 16.34 7.52 -0.38
N PRO A 124 16.69 6.29 -0.79
CA PRO A 124 15.93 5.08 -0.42
C PRO A 124 15.78 4.88 1.10
N LYS A 125 16.76 5.32 1.89
CA LYS A 125 16.72 5.22 3.35
C LYS A 125 15.54 5.98 3.96
N VAL A 126 15.23 7.16 3.45
CA VAL A 126 14.08 7.94 3.94
C VAL A 126 12.77 7.20 3.68
N GLY A 127 12.57 6.69 2.45
CA GLY A 127 11.40 5.89 2.12
C GLY A 127 11.27 4.65 3.01
N PHE A 128 12.37 3.95 3.22
CA PHE A 128 12.46 2.80 4.10
C PHE A 128 12.06 3.12 5.56
N ASP A 129 12.53 4.24 6.10
CA ASP A 129 12.21 4.66 7.46
C ASP A 129 10.71 5.01 7.64
N TYR A 130 10.08 5.57 6.61
CA TYR A 130 8.63 5.78 6.60
C TYR A 130 7.87 4.44 6.59
N LEU A 131 8.30 3.47 5.81
CA LEU A 131 7.71 2.13 5.80
C LEU A 131 7.84 1.43 7.16
N LYS A 132 8.98 1.56 7.84
CA LYS A 132 9.14 1.04 9.21
C LYS A 132 8.15 1.68 10.18
N LYS A 133 7.93 3.01 10.10
CA LYS A 133 6.93 3.70 10.92
C LYS A 133 5.49 3.26 10.60
N LEU A 134 5.22 2.80 9.38
CA LEU A 134 3.94 2.23 8.94
C LEU A 134 3.77 0.75 9.34
N GLY A 135 4.69 0.18 10.11
CA GLY A 135 4.53 -1.11 10.77
C GLY A 135 4.86 -2.34 9.92
N PHE A 136 5.49 -2.19 8.76
CA PHE A 136 5.94 -3.33 7.97
C PHE A 136 7.04 -4.11 8.70
N SER A 137 6.79 -5.39 8.96
CA SER A 137 7.59 -6.19 9.89
C SER A 137 8.80 -6.88 9.25
N LYS A 138 8.73 -7.18 7.94
CA LYS A 138 9.75 -7.96 7.24
C LYS A 138 10.67 -7.14 6.32
N LEU A 139 10.80 -5.85 6.57
CA LEU A 139 11.76 -5.00 5.85
C LEU A 139 13.20 -5.30 6.31
N SER A 140 14.09 -5.50 5.36
CA SER A 140 15.53 -5.68 5.59
C SER A 140 16.29 -4.40 5.30
N GLU A 141 16.98 -3.86 6.31
CA GLU A 141 17.81 -2.67 6.13
C GLU A 141 19.01 -2.94 5.22
N GLU A 142 19.49 -4.17 5.20
CA GLU A 142 20.62 -4.60 4.37
C GLU A 142 20.26 -4.69 2.88
N TYR A 143 19.04 -5.15 2.56
CA TYR A 143 18.66 -5.48 1.19
C TYR A 143 17.60 -4.58 0.57
N ASP A 144 16.79 -3.88 1.37
CA ASP A 144 15.62 -3.13 0.86
C ASP A 144 15.84 -1.62 0.80
N VAL A 145 17.03 -1.09 1.24
CA VAL A 145 17.38 0.33 1.11
C VAL A 145 17.93 0.59 -0.29
N ILE A 146 17.10 0.39 -1.30
CA ILE A 146 17.44 0.42 -2.72
C ILE A 146 16.38 1.19 -3.52
N GLN A 147 16.74 1.64 -4.74
CA GLN A 147 15.80 2.36 -5.61
C GLN A 147 14.53 1.58 -5.99
N PRO A 148 14.58 0.23 -6.24
CA PRO A 148 13.39 -0.58 -6.48
C PRO A 148 12.34 -0.56 -5.36
N LEU A 149 12.69 -0.12 -4.15
CA LEU A 149 11.75 0.10 -3.03
C LEU A 149 10.57 0.99 -3.44
N ALA A 150 10.80 1.98 -4.33
CA ALA A 150 9.74 2.83 -4.87
C ALA A 150 8.62 2.05 -5.55
N LEU A 151 8.92 0.89 -6.11
CA LEU A 151 8.00 0.04 -6.88
C LEU A 151 7.56 -1.21 -6.11
N GLY A 152 7.91 -1.31 -4.83
CA GLY A 152 7.63 -2.47 -4.00
C GLY A 152 8.61 -3.63 -4.20
N GLY A 153 9.78 -3.37 -4.78
CA GLY A 153 10.88 -4.33 -4.87
C GLY A 153 11.55 -4.49 -3.52
N ILE A 154 11.08 -5.43 -2.72
CA ILE A 154 11.57 -5.77 -1.37
C ILE A 154 11.77 -7.27 -1.23
N THR A 155 12.66 -7.67 -0.33
CA THR A 155 13.14 -9.05 -0.22
C THR A 155 12.05 -10.03 0.20
N TYR A 156 11.32 -9.74 1.27
CA TYR A 156 10.38 -10.69 1.87
C TYR A 156 8.91 -10.39 1.57
N GLY A 157 8.61 -9.23 1.00
CA GLY A 157 7.24 -8.81 0.77
C GLY A 157 6.55 -8.24 2.01
N VAL A 158 5.23 -8.02 1.90
CA VAL A 158 4.36 -7.53 2.96
C VAL A 158 3.09 -8.37 3.03
N SER A 159 2.44 -8.41 4.18
CA SER A 159 1.12 -9.01 4.31
C SER A 159 0.02 -8.02 3.88
N ASP A 160 -1.13 -8.56 3.46
CA ASP A 160 -2.33 -7.78 3.16
C ASP A 160 -2.78 -6.93 4.36
N LEU A 161 -2.68 -7.50 5.56
CA LEU A 161 -2.99 -6.80 6.82
C LEU A 161 -2.08 -5.58 7.05
N GLU A 162 -0.76 -5.71 6.86
CA GLU A 162 0.17 -4.59 7.01
C GLU A 162 -0.07 -3.50 5.97
N LEU A 163 -0.34 -3.89 4.73
CA LEU A 163 -0.65 -2.94 3.66
C LEU A 163 -1.95 -2.19 3.93
N THR A 164 -2.99 -2.90 4.39
CA THR A 164 -4.26 -2.30 4.83
C THR A 164 -4.04 -1.27 5.94
N ALA A 165 -3.26 -1.61 6.97
CA ALA A 165 -2.94 -0.70 8.08
C ALA A 165 -2.16 0.55 7.62
N ALA A 166 -1.26 0.40 6.66
CA ALA A 166 -0.49 1.51 6.11
C ALA A 166 -1.38 2.49 5.32
N TYR A 167 -2.35 1.98 4.54
CA TYR A 167 -3.32 2.83 3.83
C TYR A 167 -4.36 3.45 4.78
N ALA A 168 -4.78 2.71 5.81
CA ALA A 168 -5.62 3.24 6.89
C ALA A 168 -4.96 4.43 7.61
N ALA A 169 -3.62 4.44 7.73
CA ALA A 169 -2.92 5.59 8.29
C ALA A 169 -3.10 6.86 7.43
N ILE A 170 -3.12 6.74 6.09
CA ILE A 170 -3.41 7.89 5.21
C ILE A 170 -4.86 8.34 5.42
N ALA A 171 -5.80 7.41 5.47
CA ALA A 171 -7.22 7.69 5.70
C ALA A 171 -7.50 8.41 7.03
N ASP A 172 -6.70 8.12 8.08
CA ASP A 172 -6.79 8.76 9.41
C ASP A 172 -5.82 9.94 9.58
N GLY A 173 -5.66 10.75 8.54
CA GLY A 173 -4.84 11.97 8.63
C GLY A 173 -3.35 11.73 8.89
N GLY A 174 -2.82 10.61 8.47
CA GLY A 174 -1.43 10.23 8.64
C GLY A 174 -1.10 9.50 9.94
N GLN A 175 -2.12 9.07 10.69
CA GLN A 175 -1.99 8.39 11.98
C GLN A 175 -2.02 6.86 11.80
N TYR A 176 -0.88 6.21 11.97
CA TYR A 176 -0.80 4.76 11.95
C TYR A 176 -1.26 4.16 13.28
N ARG A 177 -2.11 3.13 13.20
CA ARG A 177 -2.48 2.26 14.32
C ARG A 177 -2.17 0.81 13.99
N LYS A 178 -1.65 0.09 14.98
CA LYS A 178 -1.43 -1.35 14.84
C LYS A 178 -2.77 -2.06 14.67
N PRO A 179 -2.89 -3.03 13.73
CA PRO A 179 -4.11 -3.82 13.60
C PRO A 179 -4.45 -4.60 14.87
N VAL A 180 -5.71 -4.59 15.26
CA VAL A 180 -6.23 -5.24 16.47
C VAL A 180 -7.44 -6.12 16.10
N PHE A 181 -7.39 -7.40 16.49
CA PHE A 181 -8.45 -8.39 16.25
C PHE A 181 -9.37 -8.59 17.44
N TYR A 182 -8.94 -8.22 18.63
CA TYR A 182 -9.71 -8.34 19.87
C TYR A 182 -9.36 -7.17 20.81
N THR A 183 -10.36 -6.65 21.47
CA THR A 183 -10.21 -5.50 22.37
C THR A 183 -9.71 -5.91 23.75
N LYS A 184 -10.13 -7.09 24.23
CA LYS A 184 -9.78 -7.54 25.57
C LYS A 184 -9.76 -9.07 25.66
N VAL A 185 -8.81 -9.59 26.42
CA VAL A 185 -8.76 -11.00 26.81
C VAL A 185 -8.78 -11.08 28.35
N THR A 186 -9.69 -11.89 28.91
CA THR A 186 -9.81 -12.12 30.34
C THR A 186 -9.63 -13.59 30.67
N ASP A 187 -9.16 -13.89 31.87
CA ASP A 187 -9.18 -15.24 32.41
C ASP A 187 -10.59 -15.66 32.86
N SER A 188 -10.75 -16.90 33.35
CA SER A 188 -12.03 -17.44 33.84
C SER A 188 -12.56 -16.75 35.11
N LYS A 189 -11.72 -15.93 35.76
CA LYS A 189 -12.09 -15.17 36.98
C LYS A 189 -12.39 -13.70 36.64
N GLY A 190 -12.31 -13.31 35.35
CA GLY A 190 -12.57 -11.95 34.90
C GLY A 190 -11.35 -11.00 34.99
N ASN A 191 -10.18 -11.49 35.38
CA ASN A 191 -8.97 -10.68 35.35
C ASN A 191 -8.55 -10.39 33.92
N VAL A 192 -8.21 -9.14 33.63
CA VAL A 192 -7.77 -8.71 32.31
C VAL A 192 -6.33 -9.18 32.06
N LEU A 193 -6.14 -10.01 31.03
CA LEU A 193 -4.83 -10.49 30.57
C LEU A 193 -4.25 -9.61 29.48
N ILE A 194 -5.11 -9.16 28.53
CA ILE A 194 -4.72 -8.24 27.45
C ILE A 194 -5.82 -7.18 27.34
N ASP A 195 -5.41 -5.93 27.21
CA ASP A 195 -6.29 -4.80 26.96
C ASP A 195 -5.78 -4.01 25.74
N ASN A 196 -6.54 -4.04 24.65
CA ASN A 196 -6.29 -3.31 23.41
C ASN A 196 -7.36 -2.23 23.17
N THR A 197 -8.13 -1.84 24.20
CA THR A 197 -9.19 -0.83 24.06
C THR A 197 -8.61 0.54 23.73
N GLU A 198 -7.38 0.83 24.18
CA GLU A 198 -6.63 2.02 23.83
C GLU A 198 -5.54 1.69 22.79
N ASN A 199 -5.89 1.74 21.52
CA ASN A 199 -4.92 1.57 20.43
C ASN A 199 -4.30 2.91 20.05
N LYS A 200 -3.15 3.22 20.62
CA LYS A 200 -2.45 4.50 20.41
C LYS A 200 -1.98 4.65 18.96
N ALA A 201 -2.25 5.82 18.39
CA ALA A 201 -1.78 6.19 17.08
C ALA A 201 -0.33 6.71 17.11
N THR A 202 0.38 6.48 16.01
CA THR A 202 1.67 7.11 15.73
C THR A 202 1.53 7.99 14.49
N GLN A 203 1.84 9.29 14.60
CA GLN A 203 1.82 10.18 13.44
C GLN A 203 2.99 9.83 12.53
N VAL A 204 2.68 9.39 11.31
CA VAL A 204 3.68 9.03 10.27
C VAL A 204 3.76 10.10 9.20
N PHE A 205 2.62 10.57 8.70
CA PHE A 205 2.53 11.68 7.77
C PHE A 205 1.82 12.87 8.43
N LYS A 206 2.11 14.09 7.99
CA LYS A 206 1.30 15.25 8.35
C LYS A 206 -0.13 15.09 7.82
N ALA A 207 -1.11 15.66 8.50
CA ALA A 207 -2.50 15.65 8.04
C ALA A 207 -2.67 16.27 6.65
N SER A 208 -1.90 17.33 6.34
CA SER A 208 -1.87 17.95 5.01
C SER A 208 -1.35 16.99 3.94
N THR A 209 -0.32 16.20 4.25
CA THR A 209 0.23 15.20 3.33
C THR A 209 -0.78 14.09 3.07
N ALA A 210 -1.41 13.57 4.13
CA ALA A 210 -2.47 12.57 4.03
C ALA A 210 -3.64 13.06 3.16
N SER A 211 -4.07 14.32 3.33
CA SER A 211 -5.11 14.94 2.51
C SER A 211 -4.70 15.06 1.03
N LEU A 212 -3.48 15.47 0.73
CA LEU A 212 -2.97 15.54 -0.64
C LEU A 212 -2.90 14.15 -1.30
N LEU A 213 -2.42 13.14 -0.56
CA LEU A 213 -2.39 11.76 -1.04
C LEU A 213 -3.78 11.21 -1.31
N THR A 214 -4.72 11.43 -0.38
CA THR A 214 -6.13 11.04 -0.55
C THR A 214 -6.70 11.63 -1.83
N ASN A 215 -6.56 12.95 -2.02
CA ASN A 215 -7.08 13.62 -3.19
C ASN A 215 -6.44 13.13 -4.51
N ALA A 216 -5.14 12.83 -4.54
CA ALA A 216 -4.51 12.25 -5.72
C ALA A 216 -4.96 10.79 -5.95
N MET A 217 -5.24 10.03 -4.90
CA MET A 217 -5.73 8.65 -4.99
C MET A 217 -7.23 8.53 -5.31
N GLU A 218 -8.05 9.55 -5.03
CA GLU A 218 -9.40 9.67 -5.58
C GLU A 218 -9.35 9.72 -7.11
N ASP A 219 -8.44 10.52 -7.67
CA ASP A 219 -8.22 10.61 -9.12
C ASP A 219 -7.79 9.26 -9.75
N VAL A 220 -7.10 8.38 -9.01
CA VAL A 220 -6.78 7.02 -9.48
C VAL A 220 -8.05 6.21 -9.76
N LEU A 221 -9.08 6.37 -8.94
CA LEU A 221 -10.37 5.67 -9.09
C LEU A 221 -11.29 6.36 -10.09
N GLU A 222 -11.20 7.69 -10.23
CA GLU A 222 -12.05 8.43 -11.15
C GLU A 222 -11.59 8.32 -12.62
N LYS A 223 -10.29 8.36 -12.86
CA LYS A 223 -9.72 8.47 -14.23
C LYS A 223 -8.38 7.76 -14.43
N GLY A 224 -7.95 6.96 -13.47
CA GLY A 224 -6.65 6.29 -13.49
C GLY A 224 -6.74 4.77 -13.57
N THR A 225 -5.71 4.11 -13.05
CA THR A 225 -5.57 2.65 -13.10
C THR A 225 -6.60 1.91 -12.23
N GLY A 226 -7.30 2.60 -11.34
CA GLY A 226 -8.25 2.03 -10.38
C GLY A 226 -9.73 2.20 -10.74
N VAL A 227 -10.09 2.66 -11.93
CA VAL A 227 -11.48 2.96 -12.35
C VAL A 227 -12.44 1.79 -12.11
N ALA A 228 -11.98 0.55 -12.25
CA ALA A 228 -12.79 -0.64 -11.98
C ALA A 228 -13.16 -0.83 -10.49
N ALA A 229 -12.50 -0.13 -9.58
CA ALA A 229 -12.77 -0.17 -8.14
C ALA A 229 -13.56 1.06 -7.65
N ARG A 230 -14.01 1.93 -8.56
CA ARG A 230 -14.83 3.09 -8.22
C ARG A 230 -16.16 2.65 -7.62
N LEU A 231 -16.62 3.37 -6.61
CA LEU A 231 -17.93 3.18 -5.97
C LEU A 231 -18.91 4.24 -6.46
N ASP A 232 -20.12 3.83 -6.88
CA ASP A 232 -21.10 4.76 -7.46
C ASP A 232 -21.66 5.80 -6.48
N ASN A 233 -21.78 5.43 -5.20
CA ASN A 233 -22.44 6.24 -4.18
C ASN A 233 -21.54 6.62 -3.00
N MET A 234 -20.22 6.49 -3.15
CA MET A 234 -19.28 6.77 -2.07
C MET A 234 -17.93 7.23 -2.61
N HIS A 235 -17.40 8.29 -2.00
CA HIS A 235 -16.01 8.68 -2.27
C HIS A 235 -15.06 7.59 -1.78
N ALA A 236 -14.11 7.24 -2.60
CA ALA A 236 -13.07 6.30 -2.25
C ALA A 236 -11.74 6.76 -2.85
N ALA A 237 -10.67 6.46 -2.17
CA ALA A 237 -9.31 6.70 -2.62
C ALA A 237 -8.54 5.38 -2.57
N GLY A 238 -7.62 5.18 -3.50
CA GLY A 238 -6.87 3.93 -3.51
C GLY A 238 -5.78 3.87 -4.57
N LYS A 239 -5.02 2.81 -4.53
CA LYS A 239 -3.93 2.54 -5.44
C LYS A 239 -3.91 1.08 -5.85
N THR A 240 -3.74 0.85 -7.13
CA THR A 240 -3.49 -0.47 -7.72
C THR A 240 -2.01 -0.83 -7.59
N GLY A 241 -1.73 -2.11 -7.41
CA GLY A 241 -0.42 -2.72 -7.49
C GLY A 241 -0.45 -3.94 -8.39
N THR A 242 0.59 -4.11 -9.18
CA THR A 242 0.81 -5.29 -10.02
C THR A 242 2.27 -5.67 -9.88
N THR A 243 2.53 -6.94 -9.64
CA THR A 243 3.90 -7.48 -9.61
C THR A 243 4.33 -7.97 -10.99
N ASN A 244 5.60 -8.28 -11.14
CA ASN A 244 6.14 -8.83 -12.39
C ASN A 244 5.34 -10.07 -12.82
N GLU A 245 5.09 -10.20 -14.13
CA GLU A 245 4.29 -11.27 -14.72
C GLU A 245 2.84 -11.35 -14.21
N ALA A 246 2.36 -10.28 -13.55
CA ALA A 246 1.03 -10.21 -12.92
C ALA A 246 0.74 -11.40 -11.97
N LYS A 247 1.76 -11.87 -11.25
CA LYS A 247 1.63 -12.94 -10.24
C LYS A 247 0.70 -12.52 -9.12
N ASP A 248 0.87 -11.28 -8.65
CA ASP A 248 0.02 -10.69 -7.63
C ASP A 248 -0.64 -9.42 -8.19
N LEU A 249 -1.93 -9.30 -7.96
CA LEU A 249 -2.74 -8.12 -8.21
C LEU A 249 -3.24 -7.60 -6.88
N VAL A 250 -2.92 -6.36 -6.56
CA VAL A 250 -3.23 -5.75 -5.28
C VAL A 250 -4.03 -4.47 -5.50
N PHE A 251 -4.99 -4.25 -4.65
CA PHE A 251 -5.66 -2.96 -4.50
C PHE A 251 -5.68 -2.60 -3.01
N ALA A 252 -5.13 -1.45 -2.67
CA ALA A 252 -5.22 -0.87 -1.34
C ALA A 252 -5.97 0.45 -1.43
N GLY A 253 -7.07 0.57 -0.69
CA GLY A 253 -7.92 1.74 -0.74
C GLY A 253 -8.72 1.92 0.52
N PHE A 254 -9.40 3.05 0.60
CA PHE A 254 -10.23 3.41 1.74
C PHE A 254 -11.39 4.33 1.32
N THR A 255 -12.39 4.37 2.17
CA THR A 255 -13.54 5.28 2.12
C THR A 255 -13.49 6.22 3.33
N PRO A 256 -14.41 7.20 3.50
CA PRO A 256 -14.51 7.97 4.73
C PRO A 256 -14.81 7.13 5.99
N TYR A 257 -15.19 5.88 5.83
CA TYR A 257 -15.61 5.00 6.92
C TYR A 257 -14.61 3.88 7.23
N TYR A 258 -14.06 3.28 6.17
CA TYR A 258 -13.15 2.14 6.24
C TYR A 258 -12.11 2.23 5.16
#